data_fc1cd151598fb1aa695ec2df139370ea
#
_entry.id   fc1cd151598fb1aa695ec2df139370ea
#
_cell.length_a   1.000
_cell.length_b   1.000
_cell.length_c   1.000
_cell.angle_alpha   90.00
_cell.angle_beta   90.00
_cell.angle_gamma   90.00
#
_symmetry.space_group_name_H-M   'P 1'
#
loop_
_entity.id
_entity.type
_entity.pdbx_description
1 polymer ?
#
loop_
_entity_poly.entity_id
_entity_poly.type
_entity_poly.pdbx_seq_one_letter_code
_entity_poly.pdbx_strand_id
1 'polypeptide(L)'
;MAKILLVEDDKSLREIYGVRLLAEGYDIVSAGDGEEGLAMAIKEKPQLTISDVMMPKISGFDMLDILRSTTETRDIKVIMMTALSSDDQRARGEQLGADKYLVKSQVGIEDVVRTVHEVLGDNSGAAGSSDNKSDSQPANDAAAPANTSSD
;
A
#
# COMPACT_ATOMS: atom_id res chain seq x y z
N MET A 1 -6.49 3.80 -14.20
CA MET A 1 -5.86 2.65 -13.56
C MET A 1 -4.74 3.12 -12.63
N ALA A 2 -4.79 2.70 -11.38
CA ALA A 2 -3.79 3.14 -10.41
C ALA A 2 -2.44 2.48 -10.66
N LYS A 3 -1.38 3.24 -10.45
CA LYS A 3 -0.01 2.73 -10.55
C LYS A 3 0.51 2.42 -9.16
N ILE A 4 1.06 1.22 -8.99
CA ILE A 4 1.60 0.74 -7.72
C ILE A 4 3.09 0.47 -7.88
N LEU A 5 3.88 1.00 -6.96
CA LEU A 5 5.30 0.67 -6.86
C LEU A 5 5.47 -0.44 -5.84
N LEU A 6 6.11 -1.52 -6.24
CA LEU A 6 6.33 -2.68 -5.38
C LEU A 6 7.83 -2.77 -5.09
N VAL A 7 8.20 -2.57 -3.84
CA VAL A 7 9.61 -2.60 -3.41
C VAL A 7 9.82 -3.84 -2.55
N GLU A 8 10.52 -4.82 -3.09
CA GLU A 8 10.71 -6.11 -2.45
C GLU A 8 12.02 -6.71 -2.95
N ASP A 9 12.94 -7.03 -2.04
CA ASP A 9 14.23 -7.58 -2.46
C ASP A 9 14.17 -9.06 -2.83
N ASP A 10 13.18 -9.80 -2.36
CA ASP A 10 12.97 -11.17 -2.76
C ASP A 10 12.31 -11.21 -4.13
N LYS A 11 13.04 -11.64 -5.14
CA LYS A 11 12.55 -11.62 -6.51
C LYS A 11 11.29 -12.45 -6.69
N SER A 12 11.23 -13.63 -6.06
CA SER A 12 10.06 -14.51 -6.18
C SER A 12 8.81 -13.85 -5.61
N LEU A 13 8.92 -13.25 -4.42
CA LEU A 13 7.79 -12.55 -3.83
C LEU A 13 7.37 -11.35 -4.65
N ARG A 14 8.36 -10.61 -5.15
CA ARG A 14 8.08 -9.45 -6.00
C ARG A 14 7.27 -9.84 -7.23
N GLU A 15 7.63 -10.97 -7.84
CA GLU A 15 6.92 -11.47 -9.02
C GLU A 15 5.52 -11.95 -8.66
N ILE A 16 5.38 -12.65 -7.55
CA ILE A 16 4.07 -13.15 -7.12
C ILE A 16 3.09 -12.00 -6.88
N TYR A 17 3.52 -11.02 -6.11
CA TYR A 17 2.66 -9.86 -5.84
C TYR A 17 2.40 -9.07 -7.11
N GLY A 18 3.42 -8.89 -7.93
CA GLY A 18 3.28 -8.11 -9.17
C GLY A 18 2.28 -8.73 -10.14
N VAL A 19 2.38 -10.03 -10.36
CA VAL A 19 1.47 -10.74 -11.27
C VAL A 19 0.03 -10.64 -10.76
N ARG A 20 -0.16 -10.84 -9.45
CA ARG A 20 -1.51 -10.81 -8.90
C ARG A 20 -2.12 -9.41 -9.00
N LEU A 21 -1.35 -8.37 -8.69
CA LEU A 21 -1.87 -7.01 -8.74
C LEU A 21 -2.12 -6.57 -10.18
N LEU A 22 -1.29 -7.01 -11.13
CA LEU A 22 -1.58 -6.80 -12.54
C LEU A 22 -2.92 -7.42 -12.94
N ALA A 23 -3.18 -8.63 -12.44
CA ALA A 23 -4.43 -9.32 -12.74
C ALA A 23 -5.64 -8.58 -12.15
N GLU A 24 -5.42 -7.79 -11.11
CA GLU A 24 -6.48 -6.98 -10.51
C GLU A 24 -6.71 -5.67 -11.28
N GLY A 25 -5.91 -5.39 -12.29
CA GLY A 25 -6.11 -4.22 -13.13
C GLY A 25 -5.20 -3.05 -12.81
N TYR A 26 -4.23 -3.22 -11.92
CA TYR A 26 -3.31 -2.15 -11.57
C TYR A 26 -2.10 -2.14 -12.49
N ASP A 27 -1.51 -0.96 -12.66
CA ASP A 27 -0.25 -0.79 -13.36
C ASP A 27 0.87 -0.95 -12.33
N ILE A 28 1.86 -1.79 -12.62
CA ILE A 28 2.88 -2.15 -11.62
C ILE A 28 4.26 -1.73 -12.09
N VAL A 29 4.99 -1.03 -11.20
CA VAL A 29 6.43 -0.83 -11.36
C VAL A 29 7.10 -1.46 -10.16
N SER A 30 8.31 -1.97 -10.33
CA SER A 30 8.98 -2.76 -9.30
C SER A 30 10.37 -2.25 -9.01
N ALA A 31 10.82 -2.43 -7.78
CA ALA A 31 12.17 -2.11 -7.36
C ALA A 31 12.67 -3.23 -6.44
N GLY A 32 13.96 -3.50 -6.49
CA GLY A 32 14.57 -4.59 -5.73
C GLY A 32 15.20 -4.17 -4.42
N ASP A 33 15.27 -2.86 -4.16
CA ASP A 33 15.81 -2.35 -2.89
C ASP A 33 15.27 -0.94 -2.64
N GLY A 34 15.57 -0.41 -1.45
CA GLY A 34 15.02 0.88 -1.06
C GLY A 34 15.55 2.06 -1.87
N GLU A 35 16.80 1.96 -2.32
CA GLU A 35 17.40 3.03 -3.13
C GLU A 35 16.71 3.11 -4.49
N GLU A 36 16.54 1.97 -5.14
CA GLU A 36 15.82 1.89 -6.40
C GLU A 36 14.37 2.31 -6.19
N GLY A 37 13.77 1.90 -5.05
CA GLY A 37 12.40 2.27 -4.73
C GLY A 37 12.19 3.76 -4.65
N LEU A 38 13.12 4.48 -4.01
CA LEU A 38 13.05 5.94 -3.95
C LEU A 38 13.14 6.56 -5.34
N ALA A 39 14.09 6.09 -6.15
CA ALA A 39 14.24 6.61 -7.51
C ALA A 39 12.97 6.39 -8.33
N MET A 40 12.37 5.21 -8.21
CA MET A 40 11.15 4.88 -8.93
C MET A 40 9.95 5.70 -8.42
N ALA A 41 9.87 5.95 -7.11
CA ALA A 41 8.78 6.74 -6.56
C ALA A 41 8.82 8.17 -7.12
N ILE A 42 10.01 8.75 -7.22
CA ILE A 42 10.14 10.10 -7.75
C ILE A 42 9.84 10.13 -9.25
N LYS A 43 10.33 9.14 -9.98
CA LYS A 43 10.18 9.08 -11.44
C LYS A 43 8.76 8.73 -11.86
N GLU A 44 8.19 7.71 -11.26
CA GLU A 44 6.91 7.15 -11.70
C GLU A 44 5.70 7.75 -11.00
N LYS A 45 5.91 8.35 -9.84
CA LYS A 45 4.84 8.99 -9.04
C LYS A 45 3.64 8.05 -8.86
N PRO A 46 3.87 6.86 -8.27
CA PRO A 46 2.78 5.91 -8.08
C PRO A 46 1.76 6.46 -7.07
N GLN A 47 0.55 5.94 -7.13
CA GLN A 47 -0.47 6.29 -6.14
C GLN A 47 -0.27 5.51 -4.84
N LEU A 48 0.37 4.34 -4.93
CA LEU A 48 0.60 3.48 -3.78
C LEU A 48 1.98 2.84 -3.90
N THR A 49 2.68 2.74 -2.78
CA THR A 49 3.91 1.97 -2.68
C THR A 49 3.69 0.86 -1.67
N ILE A 50 4.02 -0.38 -2.05
CA ILE A 50 4.05 -1.51 -1.12
C ILE A 50 5.52 -1.83 -0.92
N SER A 51 5.99 -1.77 0.32
CA SER A 51 7.41 -1.92 0.61
C SER A 51 7.65 -2.89 1.76
N ASP A 52 8.67 -3.71 1.62
CA ASP A 52 9.20 -4.48 2.73
C ASP A 52 9.92 -3.54 3.69
N VAL A 53 9.94 -3.90 4.97
CA VAL A 53 10.70 -3.16 5.99
C VAL A 53 12.17 -3.48 5.90
N MET A 54 12.51 -4.77 5.79
CA MET A 54 13.90 -5.23 5.81
C MET A 54 14.43 -5.39 4.39
N MET A 55 15.23 -4.42 3.97
CA MET A 55 15.82 -4.42 2.62
C MET A 55 17.26 -3.97 2.69
N PRO A 56 18.11 -4.40 1.75
CA PRO A 56 19.47 -3.89 1.69
C PRO A 56 19.49 -2.42 1.28
N LYS A 57 20.57 -1.75 1.57
CA LYS A 57 20.87 -0.36 1.28
C LYS A 57 20.06 0.59 2.14
N ILE A 58 18.77 0.71 1.90
CA ILE A 58 17.88 1.58 2.67
C ILE A 58 16.71 0.76 3.15
N SER A 59 16.44 0.78 4.46
CA SER A 59 15.30 0.06 5.01
C SER A 59 13.99 0.68 4.55
N GLY A 60 12.92 -0.09 4.64
CA GLY A 60 11.59 0.43 4.30
C GLY A 60 11.19 1.61 5.15
N PHE A 61 11.57 1.61 6.44
CA PHE A 61 11.28 2.75 7.32
C PHE A 61 12.01 4.01 6.88
N ASP A 62 13.30 3.87 6.52
CA ASP A 62 14.07 5.02 6.05
C ASP A 62 13.51 5.53 4.72
N MET A 63 13.13 4.61 3.83
CA MET A 63 12.50 5.00 2.57
C MET A 63 11.20 5.77 2.82
N LEU A 64 10.37 5.27 3.73
CA LEU A 64 9.10 5.93 4.07
C LEU A 64 9.35 7.33 4.62
N ASP A 65 10.33 7.47 5.52
CA ASP A 65 10.67 8.78 6.09
C ASP A 65 11.06 9.76 4.98
N ILE A 66 11.89 9.32 4.05
CA ILE A 66 12.31 10.16 2.93
C ILE A 66 11.10 10.51 2.03
N LEU A 67 10.24 9.53 1.74
CA LEU A 67 9.05 9.79 0.93
C LEU A 67 8.16 10.87 1.56
N ARG A 68 7.96 10.79 2.88
CA ARG A 68 7.10 11.74 3.58
C ARG A 68 7.74 13.13 3.70
N SER A 69 9.08 13.19 3.65
CA SER A 69 9.82 14.44 3.76
C SER A 69 10.06 15.12 2.41
N THR A 70 9.68 14.47 1.33
CA THR A 70 9.93 14.97 -0.04
C THR A 70 8.61 15.44 -0.63
N THR A 71 8.58 16.67 -1.11
CA THR A 71 7.35 17.30 -1.60
C THR A 71 6.68 16.47 -2.70
N GLU A 72 7.47 15.92 -3.62
CA GLU A 72 6.94 15.19 -4.76
C GLU A 72 6.30 13.85 -4.39
N THR A 73 6.62 13.30 -3.21
CA THR A 73 6.23 11.94 -2.86
C THR A 73 5.45 11.83 -1.56
N ARG A 74 5.30 12.93 -0.83
CA ARG A 74 4.74 12.86 0.53
C ARG A 74 3.31 12.37 0.59
N ASP A 75 2.55 12.48 -0.50
CA ASP A 75 1.14 12.06 -0.53
C ASP A 75 0.94 10.65 -1.08
N ILE A 76 2.02 9.97 -1.48
CA ILE A 76 1.92 8.60 -1.94
C ILE A 76 1.46 7.71 -0.78
N LYS A 77 0.44 6.89 -1.01
CA LYS A 77 0.00 5.93 -0.01
C LYS A 77 1.07 4.86 0.16
N VAL A 78 1.26 4.38 1.38
CA VAL A 78 2.29 3.37 1.65
C VAL A 78 1.73 2.23 2.49
N ILE A 79 1.93 1.02 2.01
CA ILE A 79 1.68 -0.20 2.76
C ILE A 79 3.03 -0.81 3.10
N MET A 80 3.33 -0.95 4.40
CA MET A 80 4.56 -1.59 4.84
C MET A 80 4.28 -3.06 5.10
N MET A 81 5.19 -3.93 4.66
CA MET A 81 5.10 -5.36 4.93
C MET A 81 6.37 -5.82 5.62
N THR A 82 6.23 -6.64 6.64
CA THR A 82 7.37 -7.12 7.40
C THR A 82 7.27 -8.61 7.67
N ALA A 83 8.42 -9.27 7.78
CA ALA A 83 8.48 -10.65 8.24
C ALA A 83 8.37 -10.74 9.77
N LEU A 84 8.53 -9.61 10.47
CA LEU A 84 8.60 -9.58 11.92
C LEU A 84 7.32 -9.03 12.53
N SER A 85 6.78 -9.75 13.51
CA SER A 85 5.60 -9.33 14.26
C SER A 85 6.06 -8.61 15.53
N SER A 86 6.28 -7.31 15.44
CA SER A 86 6.77 -6.50 16.55
C SER A 86 5.88 -5.27 16.71
N ASP A 87 5.39 -5.07 17.93
CA ASP A 87 4.58 -3.88 18.20
C ASP A 87 5.38 -2.61 18.06
N ASP A 88 6.67 -2.64 18.42
CA ASP A 88 7.54 -1.48 18.28
C ASP A 88 7.72 -1.08 16.83
N GLN A 89 7.90 -2.06 15.95
CA GLN A 89 8.04 -1.78 14.51
C GLN A 89 6.74 -1.27 13.92
N ARG A 90 5.62 -1.86 14.33
CA ARG A 90 4.31 -1.39 13.87
C ARG A 90 4.09 0.06 14.27
N ALA A 91 4.37 0.39 15.53
CA ALA A 91 4.23 1.75 16.03
C ALA A 91 5.13 2.71 15.26
N ARG A 92 6.37 2.29 14.96
CA ARG A 92 7.29 3.10 14.19
C ARG A 92 6.78 3.37 12.78
N GLY A 93 6.25 2.33 12.12
CA GLY A 93 5.68 2.50 10.78
C GLY A 93 4.53 3.47 10.77
N GLU A 94 3.65 3.37 11.77
CA GLU A 94 2.51 4.27 11.87
C GLU A 94 2.95 5.71 12.13
N GLN A 95 3.93 5.89 13.01
CA GLN A 95 4.47 7.21 13.30
C GLN A 95 5.12 7.85 12.09
N LEU A 96 5.77 7.05 11.26
CA LEU A 96 6.40 7.54 10.03
C LEU A 96 5.39 7.82 8.93
N GLY A 97 4.14 7.43 9.11
CA GLY A 97 3.09 7.77 8.16
C GLY A 97 2.70 6.66 7.19
N ALA A 98 2.94 5.41 7.56
CA ALA A 98 2.44 4.29 6.75
C ALA A 98 0.92 4.24 6.85
N ASP A 99 0.26 4.03 5.73
CA ASP A 99 -1.20 3.93 5.70
C ASP A 99 -1.68 2.58 6.22
N LYS A 100 -0.90 1.53 5.98
CA LYS A 100 -1.16 0.19 6.50
C LYS A 100 0.16 -0.51 6.81
N TYR A 101 0.10 -1.44 7.75
CA TYR A 101 1.26 -2.22 8.17
C TYR A 101 0.83 -3.69 8.25
N LEU A 102 1.43 -4.55 7.43
CA LEU A 102 1.07 -5.96 7.36
C LEU A 102 2.25 -6.84 7.76
N VAL A 103 1.95 -7.93 8.45
CA VAL A 103 2.97 -8.93 8.81
C VAL A 103 2.83 -10.09 7.83
N LYS A 104 3.90 -10.38 7.09
CA LYS A 104 3.87 -11.36 5.99
C LYS A 104 3.37 -12.74 6.42
N SER A 105 3.74 -13.17 7.62
CA SER A 105 3.32 -14.49 8.11
C SER A 105 1.86 -14.55 8.51
N GLN A 106 1.19 -13.41 8.63
CA GLN A 106 -0.20 -13.32 9.09
C GLN A 106 -1.18 -13.01 7.97
N VAL A 107 -0.70 -12.71 6.77
CA VAL A 107 -1.56 -12.33 5.66
C VAL A 107 -1.24 -13.18 4.43
N GLY A 108 -2.28 -13.51 3.67
CA GLY A 108 -2.13 -14.14 2.37
C GLY A 108 -2.21 -13.11 1.27
N ILE A 109 -2.02 -13.55 0.03
CA ILE A 109 -2.07 -12.66 -1.12
C ILE A 109 -3.43 -11.98 -1.24
N GLU A 110 -4.51 -12.66 -0.87
CA GLU A 110 -5.85 -12.08 -0.91
C GLU A 110 -5.99 -10.92 0.05
N ASP A 111 -5.34 -11.02 1.22
CA ASP A 111 -5.36 -9.94 2.19
C ASP A 111 -4.61 -8.72 1.67
N VAL A 112 -3.50 -8.94 0.96
CA VAL A 112 -2.74 -7.85 0.35
C VAL A 112 -3.60 -7.14 -0.69
N VAL A 113 -4.26 -7.90 -1.56
CA VAL A 113 -5.14 -7.34 -2.59
C VAL A 113 -6.25 -6.51 -1.95
N ARG A 114 -6.89 -7.06 -0.92
CA ARG A 114 -7.98 -6.35 -0.23
C ARG A 114 -7.47 -5.06 0.39
N THR A 115 -6.29 -5.10 1.00
CA THR A 115 -5.71 -3.91 1.63
C THR A 115 -5.40 -2.83 0.58
N VAL A 116 -4.91 -3.24 -0.59
CA VAL A 116 -4.67 -2.31 -1.69
C VAL A 116 -5.96 -1.61 -2.09
N HIS A 117 -7.04 -2.37 -2.26
CA HIS A 117 -8.34 -1.78 -2.59
C HIS A 117 -8.80 -0.79 -1.51
N GLU A 118 -8.62 -1.15 -0.25
CA GLU A 118 -9.01 -0.28 0.87
C GLU A 118 -8.24 1.04 0.84
N VAL A 119 -6.92 0.95 0.67
CA VAL A 119 -6.06 2.13 0.73
C VAL A 119 -6.33 3.07 -0.45
N LEU A 120 -6.55 2.51 -1.62
CA LEU A 120 -6.82 3.31 -2.81
C LEU A 120 -8.27 3.75 -2.92
N GLY A 121 -9.14 3.22 -2.07
CA GLY A 121 -10.57 3.52 -2.16
C GLY A 121 -11.18 2.97 -3.43
N ASP A 122 -10.60 1.92 -3.98
CA ASP A 122 -10.96 1.37 -5.27
C ASP A 122 -11.69 0.04 -5.10
N ASN A 123 -12.95 0.01 -5.44
CA ASN A 123 -13.75 -1.22 -5.38
C ASN A 123 -13.92 -1.87 -6.73
N SER A 124 -13.31 -1.31 -7.78
CA SER A 124 -13.49 -1.81 -9.13
C SER A 124 -12.92 -3.22 -9.29
N GLY A 125 -11.83 -3.50 -8.60
CA GLY A 125 -11.24 -4.81 -8.65
C GLY A 125 -12.11 -5.86 -8.02
N ALA A 126 -12.94 -5.44 -7.11
CA ALA A 126 -13.91 -6.30 -6.50
C ALA A 126 -14.99 -6.69 -7.51
N ALA A 127 -14.82 -6.20 -8.61
CA ALA A 127 -15.58 -6.56 -9.75
C ALA A 127 -16.85 -7.21 -9.38
N GLY A 128 -16.54 -6.88 -9.20
CA GLY A 128 -17.19 -7.21 -8.79
C GLY A 128 -17.71 -6.93 -7.87
N SER A 129 -17.69 -6.57 -7.77
CA SER A 129 -18.08 -6.28 -6.91
C SER A 129 -18.59 -5.86 -6.19
N SER A 130 -18.87 -5.63 -6.31
CA SER A 130 -19.38 -5.18 -5.56
C SER A 130 -19.82 -4.87 -4.79
N ASP A 131 -19.96 -4.65 -4.96
CA ASP A 131 -20.41 -4.35 -4.17
C ASP A 131 -20.67 -3.90 -3.33
N ASN A 132 -20.77 -3.65 -3.50
CA ASN A 132 -21.09 -3.33 -2.62
C ASN A 132 -21.20 -2.69 -1.84
N LYS A 133 -21.38 -2.43 -1.96
CA LYS A 133 -21.64 -1.99 -1.17
C LYS A 133 -21.63 -1.42 -0.42
N SER A 134 -21.84 -1.05 -0.74
CA SER A 134 -22.00 -0.74 0.06
C SER A 134 -21.93 -0.12 0.59
N ASP A 135 -22.16 0.16 0.17
CA ASP A 135 -22.30 0.43 0.87
C ASP A 135 -22.07 1.04 1.44
N SER A 136 -22.27 1.42 1.11
CA SER A 136 -22.29 1.71 1.85
C SER A 136 -22.17 2.38 2.35
N GLN A 137 -22.47 2.66 2.04
CA GLN A 137 -22.56 3.01 2.65
C GLN A 137 -22.39 3.48 3.14
N PRO A 138 -22.51 3.81 2.97
CA PRO A 138 -22.54 4.16 3.54
C PRO A 138 -22.46 4.74 3.94
N ALA A 139 -22.71 5.05 3.62
CA ALA A 139 -22.70 5.22 4.19
C ALA A 139 -22.55 5.79 4.59
N ASN A 140 -23.05 6.06 4.18
CA ASN A 140 -23.00 6.33 4.83
C ASN A 140 -22.81 6.84 5.26
N ASP A 141 -22.82 7.06 4.72
CA ASP A 141 -22.82 7.33 5.27
C ASP A 141 -22.75 7.89 5.63
N ALA A 142 -22.75 8.17 5.31
CA ALA A 142 -22.81 8.39 5.86
C ALA A 142 -22.86 8.99 6.14
N ALA A 143 -22.98 9.21 5.79
CA ALA A 143 -23.05 9.38 6.29
C ALA A 143 -23.12 10.02 6.51
N ALA A 144 -23.34 10.21 6.10
CA ALA A 144 -23.38 10.37 6.49
C ALA A 144 -23.49 11.05 6.72
N PRO A 145 -23.34 11.09 6.51
CA PRO A 145 -23.56 11.32 6.82
C PRO A 145 -23.51 11.83 7.25
N ALA A 146 -23.54 12.05 6.79
CA ALA A 146 -23.67 12.04 7.26
C ALA A 146 -23.51 12.48 7.75
N ASN A 147 -24.00 12.81 7.33
CA ASN A 147 -24.03 12.95 7.90
C ASN A 147 -23.70 13.46 8.44
N THR A 148 -23.61 13.54 7.93
CA THR A 148 -23.46 13.71 8.48
C THR A 148 -23.03 14.15 9.06
N SER A 149 -23.16 14.24 8.58
CA SER A 149 -22.89 14.29 9.23
C SER A 149 -22.39 14.58 9.71
N SER A 150 -22.47 14.64 9.21
CA SER A 150 -22.07 14.51 9.83
C SER A 150 -21.58 14.61 10.14
N ASP A 151 -21.87 14.63 9.53
CA ASP A 151 -21.48 14.29 9.97
C ASP A 151 -21.24 14.36 10.18
#